data_0555fe2f49f66c26d6c9271362f0dbf6
#
_entry.id   0555fe2f49f66c26d6c9271362f0dbf6
#
_cell.length_a   1.000
_cell.length_b   1.000
_cell.length_c   1.000
_cell.angle_alpha   90.00
_cell.angle_beta   90.00
_cell.angle_gamma   90.00
#
_symmetry.space_group_name_H-M   'P 1'
#
loop_
_entity.id
_entity.type
_entity.pdbx_description
1 polymer ?
#
loop_
_entity_poly.entity_id
_entity_poly.type
_entity_poly.pdbx_seq_one_letter_code
_entity_poly.pdbx_strand_id
1 'polypeptide(L)'
;MSATDVLQLERTWLSNHRLVTCWRQQSRPILQQTRHRLHSELRRSLYRSCVHLKGHGGVKGALHRIARQQGSHRYVARFDVARYYESIEHDLLLLILKDRGASAKSLAVVKDYLRLPDRYRSGRGMTAGGGLSPLLAAVMLIPLDEAMNRLWRRYGLFYVRYMDDFVILAPTRHLLRRAIKEVHAVMARLRLHLHNTKRCIGKLSNGFDFLGYRVVPGRKLRTSAEGRRRFAEKFRRLYEQGADHRRLWRYAERWCRWQRAGLDGLVSLKGGLRRVVIRQLRMLGIEGFPIPRYDAQTGTWQTQKTSASG
;
A
#
# COMPACT_ATOMS: atom_id res chain seq x y z
N MET A 1 -3.70 11.59 36.44
CA MET A 1 -2.93 12.12 35.30
C MET A 1 -3.76 11.88 34.05
N SER A 2 -4.19 12.93 33.40
CA SER A 2 -4.92 12.83 32.12
C SER A 2 -4.01 12.27 31.04
N ALA A 3 -4.53 11.46 30.11
CA ALA A 3 -3.78 10.94 28.98
C ALA A 3 -3.17 12.06 28.08
N THR A 4 -3.67 13.26 28.21
CA THR A 4 -3.21 14.48 27.52
C THR A 4 -1.79 14.90 27.85
N ASP A 5 -1.30 14.58 29.06
CA ASP A 5 0.06 14.99 29.47
C ASP A 5 1.18 14.10 28.90
N VAL A 6 0.83 13.01 28.25
CA VAL A 6 1.80 11.97 27.86
C VAL A 6 2.02 11.90 26.34
N LEU A 7 1.04 12.30 25.52
CA LEU A 7 1.20 12.33 24.08
C LEU A 7 1.75 13.70 23.63
N GLN A 8 2.94 13.70 23.05
CA GLN A 8 3.61 14.91 22.59
C GLN A 8 4.02 14.81 21.12
N LEU A 9 3.83 15.93 20.42
CA LEU A 9 4.25 16.10 19.04
C LEU A 9 5.54 16.92 18.95
N GLU A 10 6.34 16.61 17.96
CA GLU A 10 7.49 17.42 17.55
C GLU A 10 7.48 17.67 16.05
N ARG A 11 8.10 18.75 15.62
CA ARG A 11 8.36 19.04 14.21
C ARG A 11 9.81 18.72 13.93
N THR A 12 10.04 17.95 12.90
CA THR A 12 11.39 17.61 12.45
C THR A 12 11.52 17.75 10.95
N TRP A 13 12.72 18.12 10.51
CA TRP A 13 13.06 18.16 9.09
C TRP A 13 13.51 16.79 8.63
N LEU A 14 12.95 16.32 7.53
CA LEU A 14 13.48 15.15 6.84
C LEU A 14 14.68 15.56 5.97
N SER A 15 15.52 14.59 5.63
CA SER A 15 16.70 14.76 4.77
C SER A 15 16.40 15.37 3.38
N ASN A 16 15.14 15.42 2.97
CA ASN A 16 14.65 16.04 1.73
C ASN A 16 14.08 17.44 1.95
N HIS A 17 14.45 18.13 3.03
CA HIS A 17 13.98 19.46 3.43
C HIS A 17 12.45 19.58 3.61
N ARG A 18 11.77 18.46 3.91
CA ARG A 18 10.36 18.47 4.24
C ARG A 18 10.15 18.48 5.75
N LEU A 19 9.44 19.52 6.24
CA LEU A 19 9.00 19.57 7.63
C LEU A 19 7.86 18.58 7.87
N VAL A 20 8.02 17.68 8.82
CA VAL A 20 6.98 16.73 9.21
C VAL A 20 6.70 16.84 10.70
N THR A 21 5.44 16.58 11.06
CA THR A 21 5.03 16.43 12.45
C THR A 21 5.09 14.95 12.83
N CYS A 22 5.81 14.63 13.85
CA CYS A 22 5.92 13.24 14.36
C CYS A 22 5.69 13.20 15.88
N TRP A 23 5.47 12.00 16.37
CA TRP A 23 5.30 11.76 17.81
C TRP A 23 6.65 11.66 18.50
N ARG A 24 6.83 12.39 19.60
CA ARG A 24 8.06 12.32 20.42
C ARG A 24 8.33 10.90 20.87
N GLN A 25 9.61 10.61 21.12
CA GLN A 25 10.05 9.28 21.54
C GLN A 25 9.31 8.77 22.79
N GLN A 26 9.04 9.66 23.73
CA GLN A 26 8.30 9.36 24.98
C GLN A 26 6.86 8.90 24.75
N SER A 27 6.21 9.35 23.65
CA SER A 27 4.86 8.92 23.27
C SER A 27 4.80 7.53 22.64
N ARG A 28 5.92 7.02 22.14
CA ARG A 28 5.97 5.76 21.39
C ARG A 28 5.52 4.53 22.19
N PRO A 29 5.91 4.32 23.45
CA PRO A 29 5.47 3.15 24.22
C PRO A 29 3.95 3.12 24.39
N ILE A 30 3.33 4.27 24.69
CA ILE A 30 1.88 4.38 24.89
C ILE A 30 1.13 4.10 23.59
N LEU A 31 1.60 4.68 22.47
CA LEU A 31 1.01 4.43 21.16
C LEU A 31 1.16 2.95 20.76
N GLN A 32 2.29 2.33 21.06
CA GLN A 32 2.51 0.92 20.80
C GLN A 32 1.61 0.01 21.65
N GLN A 33 1.51 0.29 22.95
CA GLN A 33 0.62 -0.45 23.85
C GLN A 33 -0.86 -0.30 23.43
N THR A 34 -1.29 0.95 23.11
CA THR A 34 -2.64 1.21 22.63
C THR A 34 -2.93 0.49 21.32
N ARG A 35 -1.96 0.46 20.40
CA ARG A 35 -2.08 -0.30 19.15
C ARG A 35 -2.28 -1.79 19.39
N HIS A 36 -1.52 -2.38 20.32
CA HIS A 36 -1.65 -3.80 20.65
C HIS A 36 -3.01 -4.09 21.28
N ARG A 37 -3.47 -3.24 22.21
CA ARG A 37 -4.78 -3.35 22.85
C ARG A 37 -5.89 -3.24 21.82
N LEU A 38 -5.92 -2.19 21.01
CA LEU A 38 -6.92 -2.00 19.95
C LEU A 38 -6.92 -3.16 18.96
N HIS A 39 -5.75 -3.67 18.57
CA HIS A 39 -5.69 -4.82 17.68
C HIS A 39 -6.32 -6.07 18.30
N SER A 40 -6.14 -6.28 19.60
CA SER A 40 -6.79 -7.38 20.34
C SER A 40 -8.30 -7.17 20.46
N GLU A 41 -8.73 -5.98 20.88
CA GLU A 41 -10.15 -5.61 21.04
C GLU A 41 -10.92 -5.76 19.72
N LEU A 42 -10.32 -5.32 18.61
CA LEU A 42 -10.94 -5.28 17.29
C LEU A 42 -10.71 -6.53 16.43
N ARG A 43 -10.02 -7.55 16.96
CA ARG A 43 -9.56 -8.72 16.19
C ARG A 43 -10.66 -9.36 15.34
N ARG A 44 -11.90 -9.45 15.86
CA ARG A 44 -13.04 -10.06 15.16
C ARG A 44 -13.59 -9.20 14.03
N SER A 45 -13.35 -7.88 14.08
CA SER A 45 -13.80 -6.91 13.09
C SER A 45 -12.76 -6.61 12.00
N LEU A 46 -11.51 -7.05 12.18
CA LEU A 46 -10.44 -6.83 11.21
C LEU A 46 -10.41 -7.94 10.15
N TYR A 47 -10.88 -7.61 8.96
CA TYR A 47 -11.00 -8.57 7.87
C TYR A 47 -9.65 -8.93 7.25
N ARG A 48 -9.48 -10.20 6.89
CA ARG A 48 -8.29 -10.68 6.18
C ARG A 48 -8.10 -10.05 4.79
N SER A 49 -9.15 -9.50 4.19
CA SER A 49 -9.09 -8.73 2.95
C SER A 49 -8.30 -7.41 3.10
N CYS A 50 -8.21 -6.86 4.31
CA CYS A 50 -7.38 -5.71 4.66
C CYS A 50 -5.93 -6.17 4.89
N VAL A 51 -5.13 -6.22 3.83
CA VAL A 51 -3.83 -6.93 3.85
C VAL A 51 -2.67 -6.14 4.44
N HIS A 52 -2.78 -4.83 4.63
CA HIS A 52 -1.67 -4.02 5.19
C HIS A 52 -1.43 -4.24 6.68
N LEU A 53 -2.39 -4.83 7.38
CA LEU A 53 -2.25 -5.18 8.78
C LEU A 53 -1.25 -6.32 8.97
N LYS A 54 -0.51 -6.29 10.09
CA LYS A 54 0.48 -7.33 10.42
C LYS A 54 -0.16 -8.72 10.39
N GLY A 55 0.45 -9.66 9.71
CA GLY A 55 -0.05 -11.04 9.57
C GLY A 55 -1.12 -11.25 8.50
N HIS A 56 -1.56 -10.21 7.77
CA HIS A 56 -2.56 -10.32 6.71
C HIS A 56 -1.97 -10.49 5.30
N GLY A 57 -0.64 -10.51 5.16
CA GLY A 57 0.07 -10.85 3.91
C GLY A 57 0.68 -9.68 3.16
N GLY A 58 0.32 -8.44 3.47
CA GLY A 58 0.89 -7.24 2.84
C GLY A 58 0.70 -7.18 1.32
N VAL A 59 1.52 -6.38 0.66
CA VAL A 59 1.51 -6.19 -0.81
C VAL A 59 1.61 -7.52 -1.56
N LYS A 60 2.54 -8.39 -1.13
CA LYS A 60 2.81 -9.66 -1.81
C LYS A 60 1.65 -10.65 -1.65
N GLY A 61 1.08 -10.72 -0.45
CA GLY A 61 -0.12 -11.53 -0.19
C GLY A 61 -1.33 -11.08 -0.99
N ALA A 62 -1.53 -9.76 -1.19
CA ALA A 62 -2.59 -9.24 -2.07
C ALA A 62 -2.43 -9.75 -3.50
N LEU A 63 -1.21 -9.65 -4.06
CA LEU A 63 -0.92 -10.07 -5.43
C LEU A 63 -1.09 -11.58 -5.64
N HIS A 64 -0.66 -12.40 -4.68
CA HIS A 64 -0.91 -13.85 -4.69
C HIS A 64 -2.40 -14.19 -4.69
N ARG A 65 -3.20 -13.49 -3.84
CA ARG A 65 -4.65 -13.68 -3.79
C ARG A 65 -5.31 -13.30 -5.11
N ILE A 66 -4.93 -12.16 -5.71
CA ILE A 66 -5.44 -11.73 -7.02
C ILE A 66 -5.07 -12.76 -8.09
N ALA A 67 -3.82 -13.23 -8.12
CA ALA A 67 -3.37 -14.21 -9.12
C ALA A 67 -4.19 -15.50 -9.11
N ARG A 68 -4.58 -15.98 -7.93
CA ARG A 68 -5.43 -17.17 -7.77
C ARG A 68 -6.87 -16.99 -8.28
N GLN A 69 -7.35 -15.75 -8.36
CA GLN A 69 -8.74 -15.44 -8.76
C GLN A 69 -8.90 -15.13 -10.26
N GLN A 70 -7.80 -15.02 -11.01
CA GLN A 70 -7.84 -14.61 -12.42
C GLN A 70 -8.62 -15.57 -13.33
N GLY A 71 -8.68 -16.86 -13.00
CA GLY A 71 -9.40 -17.87 -13.81
C GLY A 71 -10.92 -17.81 -13.67
N SER A 72 -11.42 -17.36 -12.52
CA SER A 72 -12.85 -17.36 -12.17
C SER A 72 -13.54 -16.02 -12.33
N HIS A 73 -12.80 -14.94 -12.59
CA HIS A 73 -13.32 -13.59 -12.67
C HIS A 73 -13.01 -12.95 -14.04
N ARG A 74 -13.96 -12.18 -14.58
CA ARG A 74 -13.84 -11.54 -15.91
C ARG A 74 -13.78 -10.02 -15.86
N TYR A 75 -14.18 -9.41 -14.75
CA TYR A 75 -14.28 -7.97 -14.59
C TYR A 75 -13.52 -7.50 -13.36
N VAL A 76 -13.03 -6.27 -13.41
CA VAL A 76 -12.27 -5.64 -12.34
C VAL A 76 -12.75 -4.22 -12.10
N ALA A 77 -12.79 -3.82 -10.82
CA ALA A 77 -12.79 -2.44 -10.39
C ALA A 77 -11.67 -2.22 -9.38
N ARG A 78 -10.89 -1.17 -9.59
CA ARG A 78 -9.90 -0.67 -8.64
C ARG A 78 -10.23 0.76 -8.28
N PHE A 79 -10.11 1.08 -7.00
CA PHE A 79 -10.33 2.40 -6.44
C PHE A 79 -9.24 2.77 -5.45
N ASP A 80 -9.04 4.08 -5.30
CA ASP A 80 -8.16 4.73 -4.34
C ASP A 80 -8.97 5.85 -3.67
N VAL A 81 -8.90 5.99 -2.35
CA VAL A 81 -9.62 7.05 -1.64
C VAL A 81 -8.80 8.34 -1.68
N ALA A 82 -9.44 9.43 -2.12
CA ALA A 82 -8.79 10.73 -2.25
C ALA A 82 -8.41 11.29 -0.89
N ARG A 83 -7.15 11.71 -0.74
CA ARG A 83 -6.61 12.32 0.49
C ARG A 83 -7.05 11.59 1.77
N TYR A 84 -6.94 10.27 1.76
CA TYR A 84 -7.55 9.41 2.77
C TYR A 84 -7.29 9.86 4.21
N TYR A 85 -6.02 9.99 4.60
CA TYR A 85 -5.65 10.37 5.96
C TYR A 85 -6.19 11.75 6.37
N GLU A 86 -6.24 12.70 5.43
CA GLU A 86 -6.73 14.05 5.65
C GLU A 86 -8.27 14.12 5.75
N SER A 87 -8.95 13.13 5.16
CA SER A 87 -10.41 13.09 5.06
C SER A 87 -11.10 12.34 6.19
N ILE A 88 -10.34 11.63 7.06
CA ILE A 88 -10.91 10.85 8.16
C ILE A 88 -11.56 11.79 9.19
N GLU A 89 -12.87 11.66 9.39
CA GLU A 89 -13.60 12.37 10.44
C GLU A 89 -13.40 11.71 11.80
N HIS A 90 -13.06 12.51 12.81
CA HIS A 90 -12.72 12.02 14.14
C HIS A 90 -13.91 11.35 14.83
N ASP A 91 -15.06 12.02 14.84
CA ASP A 91 -16.26 11.52 15.53
C ASP A 91 -16.76 10.21 14.88
N LEU A 92 -16.75 10.14 13.55
CA LEU A 92 -17.16 8.93 12.84
C LEU A 92 -16.19 7.76 13.11
N LEU A 93 -14.90 8.02 13.13
CA LEU A 93 -13.90 7.00 13.46
C LEU A 93 -14.05 6.52 14.91
N LEU A 94 -14.28 7.45 15.87
CA LEU A 94 -14.51 7.11 17.28
C LEU A 94 -15.80 6.31 17.46
N LEU A 95 -16.86 6.65 16.72
CA LEU A 95 -18.11 5.88 16.71
C LEU A 95 -17.88 4.46 16.23
N ILE A 96 -17.21 4.28 15.08
CA ILE A 96 -16.89 2.96 14.55
C ILE A 96 -16.06 2.15 15.56
N LEU A 97 -15.05 2.76 16.19
CA LEU A 97 -14.25 2.10 17.22
C LEU A 97 -15.09 1.61 18.39
N LYS A 98 -15.99 2.47 18.91
CA LYS A 98 -16.90 2.15 20.01
C LYS A 98 -17.83 1.00 19.64
N ASP A 99 -18.47 1.06 18.47
CA ASP A 99 -19.40 0.04 17.97
C ASP A 99 -18.70 -1.34 17.76
N ARG A 100 -17.39 -1.33 17.57
CA ARG A 100 -16.57 -2.55 17.41
C ARG A 100 -15.95 -3.04 18.73
N GLY A 101 -16.29 -2.43 19.84
CA GLY A 101 -15.88 -2.89 21.17
C GLY A 101 -14.54 -2.33 21.66
N ALA A 102 -14.08 -1.20 21.14
CA ALA A 102 -12.91 -0.52 21.69
C ALA A 102 -13.22 -0.03 23.12
N SER A 103 -12.33 -0.30 24.07
CA SER A 103 -12.46 0.11 25.46
C SER A 103 -12.41 1.62 25.63
N ALA A 104 -13.04 2.14 26.69
CA ALA A 104 -12.98 3.56 27.05
C ALA A 104 -11.53 4.08 27.15
N LYS A 105 -10.62 3.26 27.69
CA LYS A 105 -9.19 3.57 27.79
C LYS A 105 -8.53 3.72 26.41
N SER A 106 -8.87 2.84 25.48
CA SER A 106 -8.35 2.92 24.10
C SER A 106 -8.93 4.15 23.37
N LEU A 107 -10.23 4.41 23.53
CA LEU A 107 -10.90 5.57 22.93
C LEU A 107 -10.33 6.90 23.43
N ALA A 108 -10.03 7.04 24.73
CA ALA A 108 -9.42 8.25 25.26
C ALA A 108 -8.08 8.57 24.58
N VAL A 109 -7.18 7.57 24.48
CA VAL A 109 -5.89 7.77 23.82
C VAL A 109 -6.06 8.09 22.32
N VAL A 110 -6.99 7.42 21.63
CA VAL A 110 -7.27 7.71 20.22
C VAL A 110 -7.82 9.12 20.04
N LYS A 111 -8.70 9.58 20.91
CA LYS A 111 -9.22 10.95 20.89
C LYS A 111 -8.11 11.99 20.97
N ASP A 112 -7.18 11.82 21.90
CA ASP A 112 -6.01 12.71 22.04
C ASP A 112 -5.08 12.59 20.84
N TYR A 113 -4.85 11.36 20.33
CA TYR A 113 -4.06 11.12 19.14
C TYR A 113 -4.59 11.85 17.89
N LEU A 114 -5.90 11.97 17.75
CA LEU A 114 -6.54 12.66 16.63
C LEU A 114 -6.54 14.18 16.83
N ARG A 115 -6.81 14.65 18.05
CA ARG A 115 -6.95 16.09 18.38
C ARG A 115 -5.62 16.85 18.37
N LEU A 116 -4.54 16.26 18.87
CA LEU A 116 -3.25 16.94 19.00
C LEU A 116 -2.69 17.48 17.68
N PRO A 117 -2.74 16.74 16.54
CA PRO A 117 -2.31 17.26 15.24
C PRO A 117 -3.30 18.27 14.62
N ASP A 118 -4.57 18.23 15.01
CA ASP A 118 -5.65 19.06 14.45
C ASP A 118 -5.65 20.46 15.09
N ARG A 119 -4.74 21.31 14.62
CA ARG A 119 -4.55 22.67 15.14
C ARG A 119 -5.77 23.58 14.98
N TYR A 120 -6.53 23.36 13.91
CA TYR A 120 -7.70 24.19 13.58
C TYR A 120 -8.99 23.63 14.17
N ARG A 121 -8.91 22.56 14.96
CA ARG A 121 -10.07 21.85 15.53
C ARG A 121 -11.13 21.51 14.46
N SER A 122 -10.65 21.13 13.28
CA SER A 122 -11.50 20.77 12.14
C SER A 122 -12.31 19.49 12.36
N GLY A 123 -11.94 18.70 13.37
CA GLY A 123 -12.50 17.36 13.61
C GLY A 123 -12.16 16.35 12.51
N ARG A 124 -11.14 16.64 11.69
CA ARG A 124 -10.75 15.83 10.56
C ARG A 124 -9.23 15.66 10.46
N GLY A 125 -8.85 14.59 9.82
CA GLY A 125 -7.48 14.32 9.48
C GLY A 125 -6.72 13.55 10.56
N MET A 126 -5.72 12.83 10.10
CA MET A 126 -4.84 12.02 10.92
C MET A 126 -3.41 12.07 10.38
N THR A 127 -2.42 12.15 11.27
CA THR A 127 -1.02 12.19 10.89
C THR A 127 -0.60 10.91 10.16
N ALA A 128 -0.16 11.03 8.91
CA ALA A 128 0.41 9.91 8.18
C ALA A 128 1.74 9.45 8.84
N GLY A 129 1.97 8.13 8.91
CA GLY A 129 3.19 7.56 9.50
C GLY A 129 3.20 7.46 11.03
N GLY A 130 2.14 7.87 11.72
CA GLY A 130 2.02 7.71 13.16
C GLY A 130 1.80 6.27 13.60
N GLY A 131 2.13 5.95 14.87
CA GLY A 131 2.09 4.59 15.41
C GLY A 131 0.71 3.91 15.41
N LEU A 132 -0.37 4.70 15.50
CA LEU A 132 -1.76 4.20 15.44
C LEU A 132 -2.37 4.32 14.04
N SER A 133 -1.88 5.22 13.20
CA SER A 133 -2.52 5.59 11.93
C SER A 133 -2.85 4.41 11.01
N PRO A 134 -1.98 3.40 10.80
CA PRO A 134 -2.33 2.27 9.94
C PRO A 134 -3.50 1.44 10.46
N LEU A 135 -3.62 1.27 11.78
CA LEU A 135 -4.72 0.54 12.39
C LEU A 135 -6.02 1.35 12.34
N LEU A 136 -5.97 2.63 12.69
CA LEU A 136 -7.13 3.53 12.64
C LEU A 136 -7.66 3.69 11.20
N ALA A 137 -6.75 3.80 10.23
CA ALA A 137 -7.10 3.77 8.81
C ALA A 137 -7.74 2.42 8.40
N ALA A 138 -7.31 1.30 8.95
CA ALA A 138 -8.00 0.03 8.72
C ALA A 138 -9.43 0.05 9.27
N VAL A 139 -9.60 0.57 10.48
CA VAL A 139 -10.89 0.62 11.18
C VAL A 139 -11.91 1.51 10.45
N MET A 140 -11.50 2.67 9.96
CA MET A 140 -12.38 3.58 9.24
C MET A 140 -13.07 2.92 8.03
N LEU A 141 -12.41 1.95 7.39
CA LEU A 141 -12.95 1.23 6.23
C LEU A 141 -13.52 -0.17 6.57
N ILE A 142 -13.72 -0.51 7.86
CA ILE A 142 -14.44 -1.75 8.24
C ILE A 142 -15.80 -1.84 7.56
N PRO A 143 -16.63 -0.78 7.48
CA PRO A 143 -17.93 -0.85 6.80
C PRO A 143 -17.82 -1.24 5.31
N LEU A 144 -16.73 -0.85 4.63
CA LEU A 144 -16.44 -1.29 3.26
C LEU A 144 -16.07 -2.77 3.23
N ASP A 145 -15.18 -3.21 4.13
CA ASP A 145 -14.76 -4.60 4.21
C ASP A 145 -15.95 -5.52 4.48
N GLU A 146 -16.91 -5.11 5.31
CA GLU A 146 -18.15 -5.83 5.60
C GLU A 146 -19.07 -5.92 4.38
N ALA A 147 -19.29 -4.79 3.70
CA ALA A 147 -20.12 -4.76 2.50
C ALA A 147 -19.56 -5.70 1.43
N MET A 148 -18.25 -5.64 1.19
CA MET A 148 -17.58 -6.52 0.23
C MET A 148 -17.57 -7.98 0.66
N ASN A 149 -17.43 -8.27 1.96
CA ASN A 149 -17.51 -9.64 2.47
C ASN A 149 -18.91 -10.25 2.32
N ARG A 150 -19.99 -9.46 2.51
CA ARG A 150 -21.36 -9.89 2.21
C ARG A 150 -21.53 -10.26 0.74
N LEU A 151 -21.00 -9.44 -0.18
CA LEU A 151 -21.05 -9.69 -1.61
C LEU A 151 -20.21 -10.91 -2.01
N TRP A 152 -19.05 -11.09 -1.39
CA TRP A 152 -18.23 -12.29 -1.59
C TRP A 152 -18.99 -13.56 -1.22
N ARG A 153 -19.55 -13.62 -0.02
CA ARG A 153 -20.29 -14.82 0.47
C ARG A 153 -21.50 -15.15 -0.39
N ARG A 154 -22.20 -14.13 -0.89
CA ARG A 154 -23.45 -14.33 -1.64
C ARG A 154 -23.24 -14.55 -3.14
N TYR A 155 -22.22 -13.97 -3.73
CA TYR A 155 -22.06 -13.89 -5.19
C TYR A 155 -20.67 -14.28 -5.70
N GLY A 156 -19.76 -14.71 -4.82
CA GLY A 156 -18.40 -15.09 -5.20
C GLY A 156 -17.52 -13.94 -5.71
N LEU A 157 -17.83 -12.69 -5.33
CA LEU A 157 -16.95 -11.56 -5.62
C LEU A 157 -15.64 -11.68 -4.87
N PHE A 158 -14.54 -11.32 -5.50
CA PHE A 158 -13.26 -11.22 -4.79
C PHE A 158 -12.98 -9.77 -4.42
N TYR A 159 -12.44 -9.55 -3.22
CA TYR A 159 -12.07 -8.24 -2.72
C TYR A 159 -10.77 -8.31 -1.93
N VAL A 160 -9.89 -7.32 -2.15
CA VAL A 160 -8.66 -7.12 -1.38
C VAL A 160 -8.33 -5.63 -1.29
N ARG A 161 -7.87 -5.20 -0.12
CA ARG A 161 -7.55 -3.80 0.19
C ARG A 161 -6.18 -3.68 0.86
N TYR A 162 -5.40 -2.72 0.40
CA TYR A 162 -4.18 -2.27 1.06
C TYR A 162 -4.33 -0.78 1.40
N MET A 163 -4.57 -0.47 2.66
CA MET A 163 -4.93 0.89 3.11
C MET A 163 -6.20 1.39 2.41
N ASP A 164 -6.08 2.42 1.59
CA ASP A 164 -7.09 3.10 0.80
C ASP A 164 -7.19 2.61 -0.65
N ASP A 165 -6.21 1.85 -1.13
CA ASP A 165 -6.19 1.25 -2.48
C ASP A 165 -6.81 -0.15 -2.44
N PHE A 166 -7.88 -0.39 -3.20
CA PHE A 166 -8.59 -1.67 -3.19
C PHE A 166 -9.05 -2.14 -4.56
N VAL A 167 -9.14 -3.46 -4.69
CA VAL A 167 -9.52 -4.17 -5.91
C VAL A 167 -10.71 -5.07 -5.63
N ILE A 168 -11.67 -5.04 -6.56
CA ILE A 168 -12.82 -5.94 -6.64
C ILE A 168 -12.71 -6.70 -7.95
N LEU A 169 -12.79 -8.03 -7.92
CA LEU A 169 -12.96 -8.86 -9.11
C LEU A 169 -14.36 -9.47 -9.10
N ALA A 170 -14.99 -9.52 -10.26
CA ALA A 170 -16.34 -10.06 -10.41
C ALA A 170 -16.43 -11.03 -11.60
N PRO A 171 -17.21 -12.12 -11.50
CA PRO A 171 -17.43 -13.04 -12.60
C PRO A 171 -18.27 -12.39 -13.72
N THR A 172 -19.20 -11.49 -13.39
CA THR A 172 -20.07 -10.82 -14.36
C THR A 172 -20.04 -9.30 -14.23
N ARG A 173 -20.38 -8.61 -15.33
CA ARG A 173 -20.49 -7.14 -15.35
C ARG A 173 -21.58 -6.63 -14.40
N HIS A 174 -22.69 -7.37 -14.30
CA HIS A 174 -23.81 -7.02 -13.42
C HIS A 174 -23.37 -7.01 -11.95
N LEU A 175 -22.67 -8.04 -11.51
CA LEU A 175 -22.15 -8.14 -10.14
C LEU A 175 -21.10 -7.07 -9.84
N LEU A 176 -20.25 -6.73 -10.83
CA LEU A 176 -19.31 -5.62 -10.66
C LEU A 176 -20.05 -4.28 -10.44
N ARG A 177 -21.10 -3.99 -11.24
CA ARG A 177 -21.94 -2.76 -11.08
C ARG A 177 -22.58 -2.72 -9.69
N ARG A 178 -23.08 -3.85 -9.21
CA ARG A 178 -23.65 -3.96 -7.86
C ARG A 178 -22.62 -3.65 -6.79
N ALA A 179 -21.41 -4.20 -6.91
CA ALA A 179 -20.32 -3.91 -5.98
C ALA A 179 -19.91 -2.43 -6.00
N ILE A 180 -19.83 -1.83 -7.17
CA ILE A 180 -19.52 -0.39 -7.33
C ILE A 180 -20.61 0.47 -6.65
N LYS A 181 -21.89 0.13 -6.80
CA LYS A 181 -22.98 0.83 -6.11
C LYS A 181 -22.82 0.77 -4.60
N GLU A 182 -22.49 -0.40 -4.06
CA GLU A 182 -22.21 -0.57 -2.62
C GLU A 182 -21.00 0.23 -2.17
N VAL A 183 -19.91 0.25 -2.97
CA VAL A 183 -18.73 1.08 -2.67
C VAL A 183 -19.13 2.54 -2.53
N HIS A 184 -19.86 3.10 -3.50
CA HIS A 184 -20.31 4.50 -3.44
C HIS A 184 -21.22 4.78 -2.24
N ALA A 185 -22.14 3.88 -1.91
CA ALA A 185 -23.02 4.01 -0.75
C ALA A 185 -22.22 4.02 0.56
N VAL A 186 -21.22 3.15 0.70
CA VAL A 186 -20.34 3.13 1.88
C VAL A 186 -19.48 4.38 1.95
N MET A 187 -18.87 4.81 0.83
CA MET A 187 -18.04 6.03 0.81
C MET A 187 -18.86 7.26 1.21
N ALA A 188 -20.10 7.39 0.72
CA ALA A 188 -21.00 8.48 1.10
C ALA A 188 -21.29 8.48 2.61
N ARG A 189 -21.59 7.31 3.20
CA ARG A 189 -21.81 7.18 4.67
C ARG A 189 -20.58 7.53 5.48
N LEU A 190 -19.38 7.18 4.98
CA LEU A 190 -18.10 7.49 5.62
C LEU A 190 -17.62 8.92 5.32
N ARG A 191 -18.35 9.68 4.50
CA ARG A 191 -18.00 11.03 4.01
C ARG A 191 -16.61 11.07 3.37
N LEU A 192 -16.26 9.97 2.68
CA LEU A 192 -15.01 9.78 1.93
C LEU A 192 -15.26 9.88 0.44
N HIS A 193 -14.28 10.35 -0.31
CA HIS A 193 -14.35 10.50 -1.75
C HIS A 193 -13.34 9.59 -2.46
N LEU A 194 -13.79 8.94 -3.53
CA LEU A 194 -12.88 8.16 -4.39
C LEU A 194 -12.09 9.08 -5.31
N HIS A 195 -10.86 8.70 -5.60
CA HIS A 195 -10.01 9.47 -6.50
C HIS A 195 -10.49 9.33 -7.95
N ASN A 196 -10.85 10.44 -8.61
CA ASN A 196 -11.48 10.42 -9.93
C ASN A 196 -10.59 9.83 -11.04
N THR A 197 -9.29 10.09 -11.01
CA THR A 197 -8.34 9.69 -12.08
C THR A 197 -7.61 8.38 -11.81
N LYS A 198 -7.55 7.91 -10.55
CA LYS A 198 -6.84 6.67 -10.18
C LYS A 198 -7.77 5.45 -10.10
N ARG A 199 -8.86 5.46 -10.82
CA ARG A 199 -9.79 4.32 -10.89
C ARG A 199 -9.58 3.50 -12.15
N CYS A 200 -9.80 2.19 -12.06
CA CYS A 200 -9.82 1.29 -13.20
C CYS A 200 -11.09 0.43 -13.11
N ILE A 201 -11.95 0.50 -14.11
CA ILE A 201 -13.17 -0.31 -14.20
C ILE A 201 -13.24 -0.90 -15.59
N GLY A 202 -13.33 -2.23 -15.72
CA GLY A 202 -13.40 -2.85 -17.02
C GLY A 202 -13.27 -4.37 -17.03
N LYS A 203 -12.94 -4.91 -18.22
CA LYS A 203 -12.61 -6.33 -18.38
C LYS A 203 -11.24 -6.62 -17.76
N LEU A 204 -11.16 -7.69 -17.01
CA LEU A 204 -9.92 -8.13 -16.37
C LEU A 204 -8.82 -8.44 -17.42
N SER A 205 -9.20 -8.90 -18.63
CA SER A 205 -8.29 -9.15 -19.74
C SER A 205 -7.46 -7.95 -20.17
N ASN A 206 -7.98 -6.73 -19.98
CA ASN A 206 -7.26 -5.48 -20.28
C ASN A 206 -6.12 -5.22 -19.28
N GLY A 207 -6.10 -5.98 -18.17
CA GLY A 207 -5.17 -5.79 -17.07
C GLY A 207 -5.41 -4.48 -16.30
N PHE A 208 -4.76 -4.37 -15.14
CA PHE A 208 -4.81 -3.18 -14.29
C PHE A 208 -3.53 -3.06 -13.46
N ASP A 209 -3.25 -1.87 -12.97
CA ASP A 209 -2.12 -1.62 -12.07
C ASP A 209 -2.61 -1.68 -10.63
N PHE A 210 -1.87 -2.38 -9.76
CA PHE A 210 -2.14 -2.46 -8.33
C PHE A 210 -0.85 -2.62 -7.53
N LEU A 211 -0.68 -1.83 -6.49
CA LEU A 211 0.45 -1.86 -5.57
C LEU A 211 1.82 -1.91 -6.26
N GLY A 212 1.98 -1.17 -7.34
CA GLY A 212 3.22 -1.09 -8.10
C GLY A 212 3.43 -2.16 -9.17
N TYR A 213 2.43 -3.02 -9.41
CA TYR A 213 2.50 -4.08 -10.41
C TYR A 213 1.37 -3.96 -11.44
N ARG A 214 1.69 -4.32 -12.68
CA ARG A 214 0.71 -4.55 -13.75
C ARG A 214 0.24 -6.00 -13.69
N VAL A 215 -1.04 -6.19 -13.48
CA VAL A 215 -1.73 -7.49 -13.45
C VAL A 215 -2.43 -7.71 -14.78
N VAL A 216 -2.12 -8.79 -15.47
CA VAL A 216 -2.79 -9.23 -16.71
C VAL A 216 -3.03 -10.73 -16.61
N PRO A 217 -4.26 -11.24 -16.77
CA PRO A 217 -4.54 -12.67 -16.68
C PRO A 217 -3.67 -13.49 -17.64
N GLY A 218 -3.24 -14.67 -17.19
CA GLY A 218 -2.38 -15.57 -17.96
C GLY A 218 -0.96 -15.06 -18.21
N ARG A 219 -0.59 -13.90 -17.68
CA ARG A 219 0.76 -13.34 -17.79
C ARG A 219 1.41 -13.15 -16.43
N LYS A 220 2.73 -13.26 -16.40
CA LYS A 220 3.49 -12.91 -15.19
C LYS A 220 3.37 -11.42 -14.87
N LEU A 221 3.38 -11.10 -13.59
CA LEU A 221 3.35 -9.72 -13.11
C LEU A 221 4.54 -8.93 -13.67
N ARG A 222 4.27 -7.69 -14.03
CA ARG A 222 5.30 -6.72 -14.44
C ARG A 222 5.22 -5.51 -13.52
N THR A 223 6.32 -4.80 -13.35
CA THR A 223 6.30 -3.50 -12.67
C THR A 223 5.34 -2.55 -13.41
N SER A 224 4.51 -1.82 -12.67
CA SER A 224 3.61 -0.82 -13.24
C SER A 224 4.39 0.29 -13.98
N ALA A 225 3.71 1.04 -14.85
CA ALA A 225 4.33 2.19 -15.53
C ALA A 225 4.87 3.20 -14.53
N GLU A 226 4.11 3.52 -13.50
CA GLU A 226 4.50 4.43 -12.43
C GLU A 226 5.70 3.89 -11.62
N GLY A 227 5.74 2.59 -11.31
CA GLY A 227 6.89 1.98 -10.65
C GLY A 227 8.18 2.07 -11.46
N ARG A 228 8.08 1.92 -12.78
CA ARG A 228 9.22 2.11 -13.69
C ARG A 228 9.67 3.56 -13.76
N ARG A 229 8.72 4.51 -13.83
CA ARG A 229 9.00 5.95 -13.84
C ARG A 229 9.74 6.36 -12.56
N ARG A 230 9.23 5.98 -11.37
CA ARG A 230 9.89 6.27 -10.08
C ARG A 230 11.29 5.67 -9.97
N PHE A 231 11.48 4.45 -10.48
CA PHE A 231 12.81 3.86 -10.56
C PHE A 231 13.74 4.71 -11.43
N ALA A 232 13.29 5.07 -12.63
CA ALA A 232 14.06 5.86 -13.58
C ALA A 232 14.46 7.24 -13.01
N GLU A 233 13.52 7.96 -12.43
CA GLU A 233 13.76 9.27 -11.80
C GLU A 233 14.76 9.18 -10.65
N LYS A 234 14.61 8.18 -9.78
CA LYS A 234 15.54 8.01 -8.66
C LYS A 234 16.93 7.58 -9.13
N PHE A 235 17.00 6.69 -10.13
CA PHE A 235 18.27 6.23 -10.71
C PHE A 235 19.02 7.40 -11.36
N ARG A 236 18.32 8.22 -12.20
CA ARG A 236 18.87 9.42 -12.83
C ARG A 236 19.35 10.42 -11.78
N ARG A 237 18.54 10.74 -10.77
CA ARG A 237 18.94 11.65 -9.69
C ARG A 237 20.19 11.18 -8.96
N LEU A 238 20.33 9.91 -8.68
CA LEU A 238 21.56 9.37 -8.09
C LEU A 238 22.78 9.60 -8.99
N TYR A 239 22.63 9.38 -10.29
CA TYR A 239 23.69 9.62 -11.27
C TYR A 239 24.07 11.11 -11.33
N GLU A 240 23.10 12.02 -11.45
CA GLU A 240 23.30 13.47 -11.46
C GLU A 240 23.96 13.98 -10.17
N GLN A 241 23.74 13.30 -9.05
CA GLN A 241 24.41 13.59 -7.76
C GLN A 241 25.82 12.97 -7.64
N GLY A 242 26.40 12.48 -8.72
CA GLY A 242 27.75 11.91 -8.72
C GLY A 242 27.86 10.53 -8.09
N ALA A 243 26.76 9.75 -8.03
CA ALA A 243 26.85 8.39 -7.50
C ALA A 243 27.73 7.53 -8.42
N ASP A 244 28.72 6.85 -7.83
CA ASP A 244 29.57 5.88 -8.50
C ASP A 244 28.78 4.65 -9.01
N HIS A 245 29.39 3.87 -9.89
CA HIS A 245 28.79 2.67 -10.45
C HIS A 245 28.36 1.67 -9.37
N ARG A 246 29.09 1.57 -8.26
CA ARG A 246 28.79 0.68 -7.14
C ARG A 246 27.50 1.09 -6.41
N ARG A 247 27.27 2.39 -6.23
CA ARG A 247 26.05 2.93 -5.59
C ARG A 247 24.83 2.77 -6.50
N LEU A 248 24.97 3.05 -7.79
CA LEU A 248 23.95 2.82 -8.80
C LEU A 248 23.57 1.35 -8.89
N TRP A 249 24.58 0.46 -8.89
CA TRP A 249 24.37 -0.98 -8.91
C TRP A 249 23.59 -1.46 -7.68
N ARG A 250 24.00 -1.07 -6.48
CA ARG A 250 23.27 -1.44 -5.25
C ARG A 250 21.82 -0.98 -5.27
N TYR A 251 21.55 0.20 -5.86
CA TYR A 251 20.18 0.70 -5.99
C TYR A 251 19.37 -0.16 -6.96
N ALA A 252 19.90 -0.46 -8.15
CA ALA A 252 19.25 -1.31 -9.15
C ALA A 252 19.01 -2.74 -8.64
N GLU A 253 20.00 -3.35 -8.01
CA GLU A 253 19.91 -4.66 -7.39
C GLU A 253 18.83 -4.71 -6.31
N ARG A 254 18.86 -3.76 -5.38
CA ARG A 254 17.87 -3.66 -4.29
C ARG A 254 16.46 -3.48 -4.83
N TRP A 255 16.30 -2.67 -5.86
CA TRP A 255 15.02 -2.50 -6.54
C TRP A 255 14.54 -3.80 -7.21
N CYS A 256 15.39 -4.48 -7.95
CA CYS A 256 15.08 -5.76 -8.59
C CYS A 256 14.71 -6.83 -7.53
N ARG A 257 15.50 -6.91 -6.46
CA ARG A 257 15.26 -7.83 -5.34
C ARG A 257 13.90 -7.57 -4.69
N TRP A 258 13.58 -6.30 -4.43
CA TRP A 258 12.29 -5.93 -3.84
C TRP A 258 11.12 -6.28 -4.75
N GLN A 259 11.24 -6.04 -6.06
CA GLN A 259 10.20 -6.38 -7.04
C GLN A 259 9.86 -7.88 -7.06
N ARG A 260 10.82 -8.73 -6.71
CA ARG A 260 10.63 -10.18 -6.75
C ARG A 260 10.33 -10.82 -5.41
N ALA A 261 10.88 -10.29 -4.34
CA ALA A 261 10.77 -10.88 -3.00
C ALA A 261 9.33 -11.28 -2.66
N GLY A 262 9.12 -12.56 -2.32
CA GLY A 262 7.81 -13.12 -1.99
C GLY A 262 6.82 -13.21 -3.16
N LEU A 263 7.30 -13.16 -4.42
CA LEU A 263 6.49 -13.31 -5.64
C LEU A 263 7.11 -14.35 -6.60
N ASP A 264 7.78 -15.35 -6.03
CA ASP A 264 8.41 -16.39 -6.83
C ASP A 264 7.37 -17.10 -7.70
N GLY A 265 7.72 -17.34 -8.97
CA GLY A 265 6.79 -17.85 -9.97
C GLY A 265 5.81 -16.82 -10.57
N LEU A 266 5.45 -15.74 -9.86
CA LEU A 266 4.51 -14.72 -10.36
C LEU A 266 5.18 -13.60 -11.14
N VAL A 267 6.40 -13.20 -10.80
CA VAL A 267 7.14 -12.15 -11.52
C VAL A 267 8.09 -12.78 -12.54
N SER A 268 8.17 -12.18 -13.73
CA SER A 268 9.09 -12.66 -14.77
C SER A 268 10.56 -12.52 -14.35
N LEU A 269 11.29 -13.62 -14.39
CA LEU A 269 12.73 -13.67 -14.13
C LEU A 269 13.54 -13.18 -15.33
N LYS A 270 13.10 -13.55 -16.53
CA LYS A 270 13.80 -13.26 -17.78
C LYS A 270 13.29 -11.95 -18.39
N GLY A 271 14.13 -10.94 -18.40
CA GLY A 271 13.97 -9.79 -19.28
C GLY A 271 13.16 -8.60 -18.78
N GLY A 272 12.16 -8.76 -17.89
CA GLY A 272 11.28 -7.65 -17.49
C GLY A 272 12.00 -6.57 -16.67
N LEU A 273 12.53 -6.91 -15.52
CA LEU A 273 13.23 -5.97 -14.62
C LEU A 273 14.59 -5.54 -15.21
N ARG A 274 15.32 -6.49 -15.77
CA ARG A 274 16.61 -6.23 -16.42
C ARG A 274 16.48 -5.21 -17.55
N ARG A 275 15.46 -5.33 -18.41
CA ARG A 275 15.20 -4.37 -19.50
C ARG A 275 14.97 -2.94 -18.98
N VAL A 276 14.31 -2.79 -17.84
CA VAL A 276 14.11 -1.46 -17.23
C VAL A 276 15.44 -0.85 -16.83
N VAL A 277 16.32 -1.61 -16.18
CA VAL A 277 17.67 -1.14 -15.79
C VAL A 277 18.50 -0.80 -17.03
N ILE A 278 18.60 -1.70 -18.04
CA ILE A 278 19.35 -1.49 -19.28
C ILE A 278 18.88 -0.22 -19.99
N ARG A 279 17.57 -0.02 -20.08
CA ARG A 279 17.02 1.20 -20.72
C ARG A 279 17.52 2.46 -20.04
N GLN A 280 17.57 2.51 -18.71
CA GLN A 280 18.05 3.68 -17.97
C GLN A 280 19.55 3.90 -18.20
N LEU A 281 20.35 2.85 -18.18
CA LEU A 281 21.79 2.92 -18.45
C LEU A 281 22.06 3.51 -19.84
N ARG A 282 21.36 3.01 -20.87
CA ARG A 282 21.48 3.55 -22.25
C ARG A 282 21.09 5.00 -22.34
N MET A 283 20.01 5.41 -21.66
CA MET A 283 19.57 6.81 -21.66
C MET A 283 20.56 7.77 -20.97
N LEU A 284 21.40 7.26 -20.08
CA LEU A 284 22.42 8.03 -19.38
C LEU A 284 23.82 7.87 -19.99
N GLY A 285 23.96 7.15 -21.12
CA GLY A 285 25.25 6.88 -21.74
C GLY A 285 26.21 6.05 -20.89
N ILE A 286 25.70 5.27 -19.94
CA ILE A 286 26.53 4.46 -19.04
C ILE A 286 26.82 3.12 -19.71
N GLU A 287 28.06 2.90 -20.10
CA GLU A 287 28.57 1.64 -20.65
C GLU A 287 29.28 0.80 -19.58
N GLY A 288 29.47 -0.50 -19.85
CA GLY A 288 30.22 -1.41 -18.96
C GLY A 288 29.55 -1.67 -17.59
N PHE A 289 28.31 -1.24 -17.39
CA PHE A 289 27.64 -1.40 -16.10
C PHE A 289 27.28 -2.87 -15.84
N PRO A 290 27.69 -3.44 -14.69
CA PRO A 290 27.38 -4.82 -14.33
C PRO A 290 25.89 -4.97 -13.99
N ILE A 291 25.10 -5.45 -14.95
CA ILE A 291 23.65 -5.59 -14.76
C ILE A 291 23.36 -6.77 -13.83
N PRO A 292 22.57 -6.56 -12.76
CA PRO A 292 22.23 -7.65 -11.86
C PRO A 292 21.54 -8.81 -12.59
N ARG A 293 22.10 -10.02 -12.50
CA ARG A 293 21.46 -11.25 -12.94
C ARG A 293 21.04 -12.06 -11.71
N TYR A 294 19.83 -12.59 -11.76
CA TYR A 294 19.40 -13.50 -10.72
C TYR A 294 19.67 -14.93 -11.17
N ASP A 295 20.41 -15.62 -10.35
CA ASP A 295 20.61 -17.05 -10.51
C ASP A 295 19.49 -17.78 -9.76
N ALA A 296 18.69 -18.53 -10.50
CA ALA A 296 17.56 -19.27 -9.96
C ALA A 296 18.01 -20.52 -9.18
N GLN A 297 19.19 -21.05 -9.46
CA GLN A 297 19.73 -22.23 -8.78
C GLN A 297 20.29 -21.89 -7.41
N THR A 298 21.02 -20.79 -7.30
CA THR A 298 21.63 -20.35 -6.04
C THR A 298 20.73 -19.39 -5.24
N GLY A 299 19.63 -18.89 -5.82
CA GLY A 299 18.77 -17.90 -5.18
C GLY A 299 19.44 -16.52 -5.01
N THR A 300 20.58 -16.29 -5.63
CA THR A 300 21.40 -15.09 -5.45
C THR A 300 21.42 -14.18 -6.67
N TRP A 301 21.74 -12.90 -6.45
CA TRP A 301 22.02 -11.94 -7.51
C TRP A 301 23.50 -11.91 -7.79
N GLN A 302 23.87 -12.25 -9.01
CA GLN A 302 25.27 -12.26 -9.47
C GLN A 302 25.56 -11.04 -10.35
N THR A 303 26.78 -10.51 -10.21
CA THR A 303 27.37 -9.56 -11.16
C THR A 303 28.11 -10.34 -12.21
N GLN A 304 27.75 -10.24 -13.48
CA GLN A 304 28.68 -10.58 -14.53
C GLN A 304 29.71 -9.44 -14.64
N LYS A 305 30.97 -9.73 -14.36
CA LYS A 305 32.07 -8.94 -14.91
C LYS A 305 31.91 -9.03 -16.43
N THR A 306 31.67 -7.93 -17.11
CA THR A 306 31.93 -7.86 -18.55
C THR A 306 33.41 -8.08 -18.69
N SER A 307 33.80 -9.25 -19.16
CA SER A 307 35.15 -9.43 -19.74
C SER A 307 35.27 -8.36 -20.81
N ALA A 308 36.13 -7.39 -20.57
CA ALA A 308 36.71 -6.59 -21.64
C ALA A 308 37.48 -7.59 -22.49
N SER A 309 36.89 -8.00 -23.59
CA SER A 309 37.65 -8.56 -24.72
C SER A 309 38.45 -7.43 -25.27
N GLY A 310 39.76 -7.63 -25.24
CA GLY A 310 40.81 -6.77 -25.75
C GLY A 310 40.65 -6.37 -27.20
#